data_fd4e40f59407ecb50bae05c8a8375fdb
#
_entry.id   fd4e40f59407ecb50bae05c8a8375fdb
#
_cell.length_a   1.000
_cell.length_b   1.000
_cell.length_c   1.000
_cell.angle_alpha   90.00
_cell.angle_beta   90.00
_cell.angle_gamma   90.00
#
_symmetry.space_group_name_H-M   'P 1'
#
loop_
_entity.id
_entity.type
_entity.pdbx_description
1 polymer ?
#
loop_
_entity_poly.entity_id
_entity_poly.type
_entity_poly.pdbx_seq_one_letter_code
_entity_poly.pdbx_strand_id
1 'polypeptide(L)'
;PDPILGGSQFPAQIASEYQKLFADAGVHLVTGHRVSSVRKHENAEVALDDGIILEADDVVAGLGATPVTNLAEDAGLTVDNGVVVDEYLRTDDPAIWAAGDIANYPDSVLGRTRVEHVDNATMMGKAAGRSMAGSDTPYTHTPMMYSQVFGVRWEAVGALDASLQTTSVEVGD
;
A
#
# COMPACT_ATOMS: atom_id res chain seq x y z
N PRO A 1 -5.78 9.20 11.83
CA PRO A 1 -4.31 9.27 11.89
C PRO A 1 -3.79 8.46 13.05
N ASP A 2 -2.71 7.72 12.82
CA ASP A 2 -2.13 6.87 13.85
C ASP A 2 -1.39 7.72 14.90
N PRO A 3 -1.49 7.36 16.18
CA PRO A 3 -0.74 8.06 17.23
C PRO A 3 0.77 7.73 17.21
N ILE A 4 1.16 6.72 16.47
CA ILE A 4 2.54 6.29 16.24
C ILE A 4 2.74 5.95 14.76
N LEU A 5 3.91 6.22 14.21
CA LEU A 5 4.24 5.93 12.82
C LEU A 5 4.07 4.44 12.51
N GLY A 6 3.20 4.12 11.52
CA GLY A 6 2.89 2.75 11.12
C GLY A 6 2.05 1.94 12.12
N GLY A 7 1.42 2.58 13.10
CA GLY A 7 0.70 1.92 14.19
C GLY A 7 -0.53 1.10 13.77
N SER A 8 -1.12 1.38 12.60
CA SER A 8 -2.20 0.56 12.04
C SER A 8 -1.71 -0.68 11.27
N GLN A 9 -0.46 -0.68 10.86
CA GLN A 9 0.12 -1.74 10.01
C GLN A 9 1.05 -2.68 10.77
N PHE A 10 1.85 -2.13 11.69
CA PHE A 10 2.88 -2.88 12.39
C PHE A 10 2.50 -3.19 13.84
N PRO A 11 2.92 -4.35 14.38
CA PRO A 11 2.87 -4.60 15.81
C PRO A 11 3.52 -3.45 16.60
N ALA A 12 3.00 -3.15 17.79
CA ALA A 12 3.41 -1.99 18.58
C ALA A 12 4.94 -1.91 18.83
N GLN A 13 5.60 -3.04 19.05
CA GLN A 13 7.05 -3.10 19.20
C GLN A 13 7.76 -2.63 17.92
N ILE A 14 7.38 -3.16 16.75
CA ILE A 14 7.98 -2.80 15.46
C ILE A 14 7.70 -1.34 15.13
N ALA A 15 6.47 -0.86 15.35
CA ALA A 15 6.11 0.53 15.14
C ALA A 15 6.96 1.48 16.01
N SER A 16 7.24 1.10 17.26
CA SER A 16 8.10 1.87 18.17
C SER A 16 9.55 1.92 17.70
N GLU A 17 10.09 0.78 17.29
CA GLU A 17 11.45 0.71 16.73
C GLU A 17 11.57 1.49 15.41
N TYR A 18 10.57 1.39 14.55
CA TYR A 18 10.49 2.13 13.29
C TYR A 18 10.46 3.64 13.55
N GLN A 19 9.61 4.11 14.45
CA GLN A 19 9.54 5.52 14.85
C GLN A 19 10.87 6.01 15.42
N LYS A 20 11.56 5.18 16.22
CA LYS A 20 12.86 5.51 16.78
C LYS A 20 13.92 5.75 15.71
N LEU A 21 13.93 4.97 14.61
CA LEU A 21 14.87 5.18 13.50
C LEU A 21 14.75 6.59 12.89
N PHE A 22 13.52 7.08 12.74
CA PHE A 22 13.28 8.43 12.23
C PHE A 22 13.75 9.50 13.22
N ALA A 23 13.44 9.32 14.50
CA ALA A 23 13.85 10.27 15.55
C ALA A 23 15.38 10.32 15.68
N ASP A 24 16.07 9.17 15.66
CA ASP A 24 17.54 9.09 15.73
C ASP A 24 18.21 9.73 14.49
N ALA A 25 17.51 9.73 13.35
CA ALA A 25 17.94 10.42 12.13
C ALA A 25 17.63 11.94 12.13
N GLY A 26 17.07 12.47 13.20
CA GLY A 26 16.75 13.90 13.35
C GLY A 26 15.41 14.31 12.72
N VAL A 27 14.54 13.35 12.34
CA VAL A 27 13.22 13.65 11.81
C VAL A 27 12.27 14.03 12.94
N HIS A 28 11.64 15.20 12.83
CA HIS A 28 10.57 15.59 13.75
C HIS A 28 9.25 14.98 13.29
N LEU A 29 8.74 14.03 14.06
CA LEU A 29 7.48 13.34 13.77
C LEU A 29 6.32 14.04 14.47
N VAL A 30 5.28 14.40 13.70
CA VAL A 30 4.02 14.95 14.19
C VAL A 30 2.92 13.95 13.85
N THR A 31 2.67 13.02 14.78
CA THR A 31 1.72 11.92 14.62
C THR A 31 0.38 12.23 15.28
N GLY A 32 -0.67 11.49 14.95
CA GLY A 32 -2.00 11.67 15.55
C GLY A 32 -2.81 12.83 14.97
N HIS A 33 -2.27 13.60 14.03
CA HIS A 33 -2.92 14.76 13.43
C HIS A 33 -3.22 14.54 11.94
N ARG A 34 -4.19 15.31 11.43
CA ARG A 34 -4.47 15.39 9.99
C ARG A 34 -4.03 16.74 9.46
N VAL A 35 -3.47 16.74 8.26
CA VAL A 35 -3.23 17.99 7.52
C VAL A 35 -4.57 18.54 7.06
N SER A 36 -4.90 19.76 7.45
CA SER A 36 -6.13 20.47 7.05
C SER A 36 -5.92 21.34 5.82
N SER A 37 -4.75 21.94 5.68
CA SER A 37 -4.40 22.70 4.47
C SER A 37 -2.89 22.84 4.30
N VAL A 38 -2.48 23.06 3.04
CA VAL A 38 -1.11 23.46 2.69
C VAL A 38 -1.20 24.74 1.88
N ARG A 39 -0.39 25.73 2.22
CA ARG A 39 -0.25 27.00 1.51
C ARG A 39 1.20 27.24 1.16
N LYS A 40 1.49 27.69 -0.03
CA LYS A 40 2.84 28.08 -0.49
C LYS A 40 2.86 29.60 -0.69
N HIS A 41 3.76 30.25 0.04
CA HIS A 41 4.15 31.65 -0.13
C HIS A 41 5.66 31.68 -0.43
N GLU A 42 6.46 32.44 0.30
CA GLU A 42 7.93 32.30 0.28
C GLU A 42 8.33 30.93 0.87
N ASN A 43 7.75 30.59 2.05
CA ASN A 43 7.82 29.26 2.66
C ASN A 43 6.48 28.53 2.52
N ALA A 44 6.47 27.25 2.76
CA ALA A 44 5.26 26.46 2.83
C ALA A 44 4.74 26.42 4.27
N GLU A 45 3.45 26.65 4.43
CA GLU A 45 2.72 26.51 5.69
C GLU A 45 1.82 25.27 5.62
N VAL A 46 1.96 24.36 6.58
CA VAL A 46 1.13 23.18 6.73
C VAL A 46 0.31 23.33 8.01
N ALA A 47 -1.00 23.50 7.86
CA ALA A 47 -1.92 23.58 9.00
C ALA A 47 -2.46 22.19 9.35
N LEU A 48 -2.47 21.87 10.64
CA LEU A 48 -3.02 20.63 11.19
C LEU A 48 -4.47 20.85 11.67
N ASP A 49 -5.16 19.77 11.96
CA ASP A 49 -6.56 19.76 12.40
C ASP A 49 -6.78 20.33 13.82
N ASP A 50 -5.75 20.42 14.62
CA ASP A 50 -5.74 21.05 15.95
C ASP A 50 -5.34 22.53 15.93
N GLY A 51 -5.04 23.08 14.75
CA GLY A 51 -4.66 24.48 14.56
C GLY A 51 -3.15 24.75 14.63
N ILE A 52 -2.31 23.75 14.85
CA ILE A 52 -0.86 23.89 14.73
C ILE A 52 -0.51 24.21 13.27
N ILE A 53 0.43 25.15 13.08
CA ILE A 53 1.00 25.49 11.78
C ILE A 53 2.49 25.13 11.80
N LEU A 54 2.89 24.34 10.82
CA LEU A 54 4.28 23.98 10.57
C LEU A 54 4.79 24.76 9.37
N GLU A 55 5.97 25.34 9.49
CA GLU A 55 6.66 26.03 8.39
C GLU A 55 7.75 25.14 7.81
N ALA A 56 7.90 25.14 6.48
CA ALA A 56 8.94 24.40 5.78
C ALA A 56 9.33 25.10 4.47
N ASP A 57 10.53 24.84 3.97
CA ASP A 57 10.96 25.34 2.66
C ASP A 57 10.16 24.66 1.54
N ASP A 58 9.94 23.35 1.67
CA ASP A 58 9.17 22.53 0.73
C ASP A 58 8.30 21.48 1.45
N VAL A 59 7.28 21.00 0.73
CA VAL A 59 6.36 19.95 1.21
C VAL A 59 6.30 18.82 0.19
N VAL A 60 6.50 17.60 0.66
CA VAL A 60 6.28 16.38 -0.12
C VAL A 60 5.02 15.69 0.40
N ALA A 61 4.04 15.48 -0.48
CA ALA A 61 2.78 14.82 -0.15
C ALA A 61 2.83 13.34 -0.54
N GLY A 62 2.70 12.45 0.46
CA GLY A 62 2.53 11.01 0.29
C GLY A 62 1.22 10.57 0.94
N LEU A 63 0.09 10.85 0.29
CA LEU A 63 -1.27 10.71 0.86
C LEU A 63 -1.98 9.44 0.42
N GLY A 64 -1.26 8.48 -0.13
CA GLY A 64 -1.82 7.28 -0.74
C GLY A 64 -2.28 7.50 -2.18
N ALA A 65 -2.84 6.47 -2.78
CA ALA A 65 -3.32 6.47 -4.16
C ALA A 65 -4.76 5.93 -4.23
N THR A 66 -5.49 6.41 -5.23
CA THR A 66 -6.80 5.86 -5.60
C THR A 66 -6.69 5.29 -7.01
N PRO A 67 -7.18 4.08 -7.27
CA PRO A 67 -7.11 3.50 -8.61
C PRO A 67 -7.93 4.34 -9.59
N VAL A 68 -7.35 4.65 -10.75
CA VAL A 68 -8.04 5.37 -11.84
C VAL A 68 -8.77 4.35 -12.70
N THR A 69 -10.06 4.18 -12.48
CA THR A 69 -10.89 3.12 -13.07
C THR A 69 -11.78 3.58 -14.22
N ASN A 70 -11.75 4.86 -14.59
CA ASN A 70 -12.64 5.45 -15.60
C ASN A 70 -12.66 4.65 -16.92
N LEU A 71 -11.51 4.20 -17.41
CA LEU A 71 -11.44 3.43 -18.66
C LEU A 71 -12.19 2.09 -18.55
N ALA A 72 -12.12 1.44 -17.40
CA ALA A 72 -12.83 0.20 -17.15
C ALA A 72 -14.34 0.42 -16.98
N GLU A 73 -14.73 1.51 -16.27
CA GLU A 73 -16.11 1.93 -16.10
C GLU A 73 -16.76 2.27 -17.44
N ASP A 74 -16.07 3.05 -18.30
CA ASP A 74 -16.53 3.40 -19.63
C ASP A 74 -16.68 2.18 -20.57
N ALA A 75 -15.88 1.12 -20.31
CA ALA A 75 -16.00 -0.16 -20.99
C ALA A 75 -17.10 -1.07 -20.41
N GLY A 76 -17.80 -0.64 -19.36
CA GLY A 76 -18.87 -1.40 -18.70
C GLY A 76 -18.38 -2.54 -17.80
N LEU A 77 -17.09 -2.52 -17.40
CA LEU A 77 -16.52 -3.53 -16.50
C LEU A 77 -16.91 -3.29 -15.04
N THR A 78 -17.00 -4.35 -14.25
CA THR A 78 -17.24 -4.25 -12.82
C THR A 78 -16.04 -3.64 -12.11
N VAL A 79 -16.31 -2.59 -11.32
CA VAL A 79 -15.31 -1.89 -10.51
C VAL A 79 -15.75 -1.90 -9.04
N ASP A 80 -14.83 -2.33 -8.17
CA ASP A 80 -14.97 -2.28 -6.72
C ASP A 80 -13.58 -2.07 -6.11
N ASN A 81 -13.24 -0.84 -5.72
CA ASN A 81 -11.88 -0.48 -5.28
C ASN A 81 -10.78 -0.99 -6.24
N GLY A 82 -11.00 -0.83 -7.55
CA GLY A 82 -10.19 -1.35 -8.65
C GLY A 82 -11.04 -2.16 -9.63
N VAL A 83 -10.43 -2.66 -10.68
CA VAL A 83 -11.10 -3.50 -11.69
C VAL A 83 -11.25 -4.92 -11.14
N VAL A 84 -12.46 -5.41 -11.05
CA VAL A 84 -12.76 -6.76 -10.54
C VAL A 84 -12.30 -7.80 -11.54
N VAL A 85 -11.52 -8.78 -11.08
CA VAL A 85 -11.05 -9.90 -11.90
C VAL A 85 -11.30 -11.24 -11.21
N ASP A 86 -11.29 -12.31 -11.98
CA ASP A 86 -11.30 -13.70 -11.51
C ASP A 86 -9.89 -14.17 -11.09
N GLU A 87 -9.76 -15.44 -10.70
CA GLU A 87 -8.47 -16.07 -10.33
C GLU A 87 -7.48 -16.19 -11.48
N TYR A 88 -7.92 -15.96 -12.73
CA TYR A 88 -7.10 -15.93 -13.92
C TYR A 88 -6.78 -14.51 -14.39
N LEU A 89 -7.14 -13.51 -13.58
CA LEU A 89 -7.00 -12.06 -13.84
C LEU A 89 -7.84 -11.57 -15.02
N ARG A 90 -8.93 -12.27 -15.37
CA ARG A 90 -9.90 -11.91 -16.41
C ARG A 90 -10.97 -11.01 -15.78
N THR A 91 -11.41 -10.00 -16.51
CA THR A 91 -12.59 -9.20 -16.16
C THR A 91 -13.88 -9.91 -16.58
N ASP A 92 -15.02 -9.27 -16.39
CA ASP A 92 -16.33 -9.73 -16.93
C ASP A 92 -16.36 -9.75 -18.47
N ASP A 93 -15.50 -8.98 -19.14
CA ASP A 93 -15.28 -9.13 -20.58
C ASP A 93 -14.16 -10.13 -20.82
N PRO A 94 -14.43 -11.26 -21.52
CA PRO A 94 -13.45 -12.33 -21.73
C PRO A 94 -12.25 -11.92 -22.61
N ALA A 95 -12.28 -10.74 -23.23
CA ALA A 95 -11.18 -10.19 -24.02
C ALA A 95 -10.31 -9.21 -23.23
N ILE A 96 -10.66 -8.93 -21.95
CA ILE A 96 -9.98 -7.92 -21.14
C ILE A 96 -9.46 -8.55 -19.84
N TRP A 97 -8.22 -8.22 -19.50
CA TRP A 97 -7.55 -8.59 -18.26
C TRP A 97 -7.13 -7.34 -17.50
N ALA A 98 -7.07 -7.43 -16.17
CA ALA A 98 -6.46 -6.40 -15.35
C ALA A 98 -5.41 -7.02 -14.42
N ALA A 99 -4.28 -6.30 -14.22
CA ALA A 99 -3.17 -6.77 -13.41
C ALA A 99 -2.46 -5.60 -12.72
N GLY A 100 -1.77 -5.88 -11.62
CA GLY A 100 -1.05 -4.89 -10.82
C GLY A 100 -1.98 -4.11 -9.90
N ASP A 101 -1.58 -2.89 -9.55
CA ASP A 101 -2.21 -2.05 -8.52
C ASP A 101 -3.68 -1.73 -8.77
N ILE A 102 -4.15 -1.87 -10.01
CA ILE A 102 -5.55 -1.62 -10.37
C ILE A 102 -6.46 -2.84 -10.18
N ALA A 103 -5.90 -4.06 -10.12
CA ALA A 103 -6.69 -5.28 -10.10
C ALA A 103 -7.21 -5.61 -8.70
N ASN A 104 -8.52 -5.80 -8.59
CA ASN A 104 -9.18 -6.37 -7.41
C ASN A 104 -9.44 -7.85 -7.66
N TYR A 105 -8.64 -8.71 -7.04
CA TYR A 105 -8.55 -10.15 -7.33
C TYR A 105 -8.90 -11.02 -6.11
N PRO A 106 -9.31 -12.28 -6.31
CA PRO A 106 -9.56 -13.22 -5.22
C PRO A 106 -8.25 -13.83 -4.74
N ASP A 107 -7.69 -13.34 -3.62
CA ASP A 107 -6.56 -13.98 -2.95
C ASP A 107 -7.05 -15.14 -2.09
N SER A 108 -6.31 -16.26 -2.09
CA SER A 108 -6.71 -17.47 -1.37
C SER A 108 -6.62 -17.35 0.16
N VAL A 109 -5.84 -16.42 0.67
CA VAL A 109 -5.61 -16.16 2.11
C VAL A 109 -6.31 -14.89 2.56
N LEU A 110 -6.18 -13.82 1.79
CA LEU A 110 -6.67 -12.48 2.13
C LEU A 110 -8.13 -12.22 1.69
N GLY A 111 -8.70 -13.14 0.89
CA GLY A 111 -9.99 -12.92 0.26
C GLY A 111 -9.87 -11.94 -0.91
N ARG A 112 -11.00 -11.32 -1.32
CA ARG A 112 -10.97 -10.34 -2.40
C ARG A 112 -10.24 -9.08 -1.94
N THR A 113 -9.18 -8.72 -2.67
CA THR A 113 -8.26 -7.65 -2.27
C THR A 113 -7.62 -6.97 -3.47
N ARG A 114 -7.06 -5.79 -3.24
CA ARG A 114 -6.19 -5.03 -4.15
C ARG A 114 -4.90 -4.69 -3.41
N VAL A 115 -3.76 -4.98 -4.01
CA VAL A 115 -2.43 -4.85 -3.41
C VAL A 115 -1.52 -4.00 -4.28
N GLU A 116 -1.01 -2.91 -3.72
CA GLU A 116 -0.13 -1.92 -4.37
C GLU A 116 1.35 -2.21 -4.08
N HIS A 117 1.82 -3.40 -4.46
CA HIS A 117 3.22 -3.81 -4.27
C HIS A 117 3.87 -4.16 -5.59
N VAL A 118 5.13 -3.73 -5.80
CA VAL A 118 5.91 -4.01 -7.01
C VAL A 118 6.03 -5.51 -7.29
N ASP A 119 6.22 -6.31 -6.24
CA ASP A 119 6.27 -7.76 -6.35
C ASP A 119 4.96 -8.32 -6.91
N ASN A 120 3.83 -7.95 -6.28
CA ASN A 120 2.49 -8.38 -6.71
C ASN A 120 2.20 -7.97 -8.16
N ALA A 121 2.47 -6.70 -8.51
CA ALA A 121 2.24 -6.18 -9.87
C ALA A 121 3.07 -6.95 -10.91
N THR A 122 4.33 -7.27 -10.59
CA THR A 122 5.22 -8.04 -11.46
C THR A 122 4.73 -9.46 -11.67
N MET A 123 4.31 -10.13 -10.60
CA MET A 123 3.83 -11.52 -10.67
C MET A 123 2.46 -11.60 -11.34
N MET A 124 1.57 -10.65 -11.07
CA MET A 124 0.28 -10.53 -11.75
C MET A 124 0.45 -10.30 -13.26
N GLY A 125 1.31 -9.37 -13.67
CA GLY A 125 1.55 -9.11 -15.09
C GLY A 125 2.02 -10.37 -15.85
N LYS A 126 2.92 -11.16 -15.22
CA LYS A 126 3.34 -12.44 -15.78
C LYS A 126 2.21 -13.47 -15.85
N ALA A 127 1.34 -13.52 -14.84
CA ALA A 127 0.21 -14.44 -14.79
C ALA A 127 -0.86 -14.06 -15.81
N ALA A 128 -1.21 -12.77 -15.90
CA ALA A 128 -2.15 -12.26 -16.89
C ALA A 128 -1.68 -12.56 -18.32
N GLY A 129 -0.39 -12.31 -18.62
CA GLY A 129 0.17 -12.63 -19.94
C GLY A 129 0.09 -14.10 -20.28
N ARG A 130 0.30 -15.01 -19.31
CA ARG A 130 0.08 -16.45 -19.51
C ARG A 130 -1.40 -16.80 -19.73
N SER A 131 -2.30 -16.19 -18.95
CA SER A 131 -3.75 -16.36 -19.10
C SER A 131 -4.23 -15.91 -20.48
N MET A 132 -3.76 -14.75 -20.95
CA MET A 132 -4.03 -14.26 -22.32
C MET A 132 -3.52 -15.22 -23.40
N ALA A 133 -2.45 -15.96 -23.13
CA ALA A 133 -1.90 -16.99 -24.02
C ALA A 133 -2.61 -18.37 -23.88
N GLY A 134 -3.71 -18.45 -23.12
CA GLY A 134 -4.51 -19.66 -22.97
C GLY A 134 -4.14 -20.56 -21.78
N SER A 135 -3.35 -20.07 -20.82
CA SER A 135 -3.10 -20.83 -19.58
C SER A 135 -4.31 -20.77 -18.65
N ASP A 136 -4.69 -21.90 -18.09
CA ASP A 136 -5.71 -22.04 -17.05
C ASP A 136 -5.09 -22.23 -15.64
N THR A 137 -3.94 -21.59 -15.40
CA THR A 137 -3.28 -21.63 -14.09
C THR A 137 -3.75 -20.43 -13.26
N PRO A 138 -4.41 -20.65 -12.10
CA PRO A 138 -4.85 -19.57 -11.21
C PRO A 138 -3.67 -18.76 -10.66
N TYR A 139 -3.91 -17.49 -10.39
CA TYR A 139 -2.99 -16.64 -9.67
C TYR A 139 -3.07 -16.91 -8.17
N THR A 140 -1.97 -17.41 -7.59
CA THR A 140 -1.89 -17.84 -6.19
C THR A 140 -0.67 -17.25 -5.46
N HIS A 141 -0.04 -16.23 -6.03
CA HIS A 141 1.13 -15.60 -5.43
C HIS A 141 0.74 -14.81 -4.18
N THR A 142 1.41 -15.06 -3.06
CA THR A 142 1.26 -14.27 -1.85
C THR A 142 2.07 -12.99 -1.97
N PRO A 143 1.45 -11.81 -1.85
CA PRO A 143 2.15 -10.54 -2.00
C PRO A 143 3.24 -10.35 -0.96
N MET A 144 4.38 -9.82 -1.40
CA MET A 144 5.49 -9.40 -0.55
C MET A 144 5.75 -7.91 -0.73
N MET A 145 5.98 -7.21 0.36
CA MET A 145 6.48 -5.85 0.33
C MET A 145 7.87 -5.77 0.98
N TYR A 146 8.65 -4.83 0.54
CA TYR A 146 9.90 -4.45 1.20
C TYR A 146 10.02 -2.94 1.30
N SER A 147 10.70 -2.48 2.32
CA SER A 147 11.08 -1.08 2.49
C SER A 147 12.50 -1.01 3.06
N GLN A 148 13.24 0.02 2.70
CA GLN A 148 14.55 0.28 3.28
C GLN A 148 14.59 1.72 3.78
N VAL A 149 14.80 1.89 5.08
CA VAL A 149 14.83 3.19 5.74
C VAL A 149 16.04 3.25 6.66
N PHE A 150 16.87 4.29 6.50
CA PHE A 150 18.11 4.50 7.28
C PHE A 150 19.01 3.27 7.39
N GLY A 151 19.15 2.52 6.29
CA GLY A 151 19.97 1.31 6.23
C GLY A 151 19.32 0.04 6.78
N VAL A 152 18.15 0.13 7.42
CA VAL A 152 17.38 -1.02 7.89
C VAL A 152 16.41 -1.46 6.80
N ARG A 153 16.47 -2.74 6.44
CA ARG A 153 15.55 -3.37 5.48
C ARG A 153 14.42 -4.07 6.23
N TRP A 154 13.21 -3.78 5.81
CA TRP A 154 11.98 -4.39 6.28
C TRP A 154 11.36 -5.23 5.17
N GLU A 155 10.90 -6.40 5.50
CA GLU A 155 10.17 -7.26 4.59
C GLU A 155 8.90 -7.75 5.26
N ALA A 156 7.81 -7.82 4.51
CA ALA A 156 6.55 -8.36 4.98
C ALA A 156 5.87 -9.18 3.89
N VAL A 157 5.20 -10.25 4.28
CA VAL A 157 4.47 -11.17 3.41
C VAL A 157 3.03 -11.28 3.89
N GLY A 158 2.08 -11.17 2.97
CA GLY A 158 0.66 -11.24 3.26
C GLY A 158 0.08 -9.91 3.76
N ALA A 159 -0.87 -9.96 4.70
CA ALA A 159 -1.52 -8.78 5.24
C ALA A 159 -0.75 -8.16 6.41
N LEU A 160 -0.64 -6.84 6.40
CA LEU A 160 -0.16 -6.05 7.54
C LEU A 160 -1.37 -5.50 8.31
N ASP A 161 -1.58 -6.05 9.50
CA ASP A 161 -2.68 -5.67 10.39
C ASP A 161 -2.20 -5.73 11.84
N ALA A 162 -2.04 -4.57 12.47
CA ALA A 162 -1.58 -4.45 13.85
C ALA A 162 -2.58 -5.02 14.89
N SER A 163 -3.83 -5.30 14.50
CA SER A 163 -4.83 -5.90 15.38
C SER A 163 -4.65 -7.41 15.58
N LEU A 164 -3.85 -8.05 14.71
CA LEU A 164 -3.58 -9.49 14.81
C LEU A 164 -2.69 -9.83 16.01
N GLN A 165 -2.93 -11.00 16.60
CA GLN A 165 -2.05 -11.53 17.64
C GLN A 165 -0.66 -11.81 17.05
N THR A 166 0.38 -11.31 17.70
CA THR A 166 1.76 -11.40 17.22
C THR A 166 2.63 -12.26 18.13
N THR A 167 3.61 -12.93 17.53
CA THR A 167 4.68 -13.63 18.23
C THR A 167 6.01 -13.19 17.61
N SER A 168 6.95 -12.75 18.44
CA SER A 168 8.30 -12.40 18.01
C SER A 168 9.20 -13.61 18.09
N VAL A 169 10.00 -13.85 17.06
CA VAL A 169 11.02 -14.89 17.00
C VAL A 169 12.33 -14.24 16.57
N GLU A 170 13.37 -14.41 17.37
CA GLU A 170 14.74 -14.01 16.97
C GLU A 170 15.34 -15.12 16.11
N VAL A 171 15.76 -14.76 14.91
CA VAL A 171 16.51 -15.64 14.02
C VAL A 171 17.96 -15.21 14.10
N GLY A 172 18.83 -16.08 14.61
CA GLY A 172 20.27 -15.81 14.65
C GLY A 172 20.89 -15.73 13.25
N ASP A 173 22.06 -15.06 13.16
CA ASP A 173 22.87 -14.93 11.95
C ASP A 173 23.34 -16.28 11.40
#